data_a5b61323739219368c80293bc237902a
#
_entry.id   a5b61323739219368c80293bc237902a
#
_cell.length_a   1.000
_cell.length_b   1.000
_cell.length_c   1.000
_cell.angle_alpha   90.00
_cell.angle_beta   90.00
_cell.angle_gamma   90.00
#
_symmetry.space_group_name_H-M   'P 1'
#
loop_
_entity.id
_entity.type
_entity.pdbx_description
1 polymer ?
#
loop_
_entity_poly.entity_id
_entity_poly.type
_entity_poly.pdbx_seq_one_letter_code
_entity_poly.pdbx_strand_id
1 'polypeptide(L)'
;MRILAWPLRTSLNPYTELVFSNLGSEVNVDGWPGNLLRRYHVWHAHWPDALLGIPNTAHAIFKVSGMFATMDFLRARGTKVIWTIHNLASHEARHPRLEAWFWRQFIPRVDGAISLSSTGLQMALERFPRLNHVPTMVIPHGHYRDQYPQTSGDSRAALGIPQYAKVLMFIGAVRAYKNIDVLIRAFREVQGEDILLCVAGKPNSPKLAEQIAREASQDNRVVLNFKFIAAKDVSTYLSAADMVVLPYREVLNSGSALLALSCSRPVLVPQLGAMGELKAEFSDRWVRTFSGELDGPKLESALDWAMNTARPAVTPMPEKYNWDRIGFETLQFYNRVVTGVRQPSAQAQLMTLDDGGTPL
;
A
#
# COMPACT_ATOMS: atom_id res chain seq x y z
N MET A 1 -9.91 -13.94 -21.61
CA MET A 1 -10.84 -13.10 -20.79
C MET A 1 -10.62 -11.62 -21.11
N ARG A 2 -11.65 -10.72 -20.98
CA ARG A 2 -11.47 -9.26 -21.16
C ARG A 2 -11.83 -8.52 -19.89
N ILE A 3 -10.91 -7.65 -19.46
CA ILE A 3 -10.98 -6.92 -18.18
C ILE A 3 -10.95 -5.42 -18.45
N LEU A 4 -11.78 -4.66 -17.73
CA LEU A 4 -11.69 -3.22 -17.63
C LEU A 4 -11.02 -2.88 -16.31
N ALA A 5 -9.81 -2.35 -16.36
CA ALA A 5 -9.02 -1.99 -15.19
C ALA A 5 -9.23 -0.52 -14.80
N TRP A 6 -9.40 -0.24 -13.51
CA TRP A 6 -9.46 1.13 -13.02
C TRP A 6 -8.72 1.32 -11.68
N PRO A 7 -7.61 2.06 -11.73
CA PRO A 7 -6.84 2.47 -12.90
C PRO A 7 -6.02 1.31 -13.49
N LEU A 8 -5.68 1.39 -14.78
CA LEU A 8 -4.75 0.45 -15.40
C LEU A 8 -3.30 0.71 -14.95
N ARG A 9 -2.93 1.97 -14.85
CA ARG A 9 -1.60 2.44 -14.44
C ARG A 9 -1.72 3.63 -13.51
N THR A 10 -0.76 3.74 -12.58
CA THR A 10 -0.61 4.93 -11.74
C THR A 10 0.83 5.43 -11.82
N SER A 11 1.03 6.74 -11.75
CA SER A 11 2.36 7.35 -11.76
C SER A 11 3.13 7.16 -10.44
N LEU A 12 2.45 6.73 -9.38
CA LEU A 12 3.00 6.67 -8.02
C LEU A 12 3.37 5.25 -7.57
N ASN A 13 2.75 4.23 -8.17
CA ASN A 13 2.89 2.86 -7.71
C ASN A 13 2.68 1.90 -8.90
N PRO A 14 3.64 1.04 -9.23
CA PRO A 14 3.51 0.09 -10.34
C PRO A 14 2.56 -1.09 -10.06
N TYR A 15 1.91 -1.16 -8.88
CA TYR A 15 1.10 -2.29 -8.44
C TYR A 15 0.09 -2.78 -9.49
N THR A 16 -0.74 -1.88 -10.03
CA THR A 16 -1.76 -2.26 -11.00
C THR A 16 -1.15 -2.76 -12.31
N GLU A 17 -0.09 -2.12 -12.77
CA GLU A 17 0.65 -2.57 -13.96
C GLU A 17 1.22 -3.97 -13.74
N LEU A 18 1.82 -4.23 -12.58
CA LEU A 18 2.40 -5.53 -12.25
C LEU A 18 1.33 -6.62 -12.09
N VAL A 19 0.20 -6.34 -11.46
CA VAL A 19 -0.92 -7.30 -11.39
C VAL A 19 -1.41 -7.65 -12.79
N PHE A 20 -1.69 -6.65 -13.60
CA PHE A 20 -2.32 -6.89 -14.91
C PHE A 20 -1.36 -7.48 -15.95
N SER A 21 -0.06 -7.20 -15.86
CA SER A 21 0.94 -7.81 -16.75
C SER A 21 1.20 -9.29 -16.45
N ASN A 22 0.84 -9.76 -15.26
CA ASN A 22 1.04 -11.14 -14.83
C ASN A 22 -0.26 -12.00 -14.88
N LEU A 23 -1.33 -11.52 -15.52
CA LEU A 23 -2.58 -12.30 -15.70
C LEU A 23 -2.49 -13.38 -16.78
N GLY A 24 -1.42 -13.38 -17.58
CA GLY A 24 -1.25 -14.30 -18.73
C GLY A 24 -1.68 -13.68 -20.06
N SER A 25 -1.10 -14.20 -21.14
CA SER A 25 -1.25 -13.65 -22.52
C SER A 25 -2.65 -13.72 -23.10
N GLU A 26 -3.51 -14.61 -22.60
CA GLU A 26 -4.92 -14.78 -23.04
C GLU A 26 -5.88 -13.74 -22.44
N VAL A 27 -5.38 -12.88 -21.54
CA VAL A 27 -6.18 -11.85 -20.88
C VAL A 27 -5.95 -10.50 -21.54
N ASN A 28 -7.04 -9.90 -22.03
CA ASN A 28 -7.00 -8.55 -22.59
C ASN A 28 -7.42 -7.55 -21.53
N VAL A 29 -6.59 -6.57 -21.21
CA VAL A 29 -6.85 -5.54 -20.21
C VAL A 29 -6.93 -4.18 -20.87
N ASP A 30 -8.11 -3.55 -20.79
CA ASP A 30 -8.33 -2.18 -21.21
C ASP A 30 -8.37 -1.27 -19.97
N GLY A 31 -7.79 -0.05 -20.07
CA GLY A 31 -7.92 0.97 -19.00
C GLY A 31 -9.28 1.70 -19.07
N TRP A 32 -9.86 2.02 -17.91
CA TRP A 32 -11.08 2.82 -17.85
C TRP A 32 -10.83 4.27 -18.38
N PRO A 33 -11.76 4.86 -19.17
CA PRO A 33 -13.14 4.41 -19.46
C PRO A 33 -13.25 3.30 -20.49
N GLY A 34 -12.19 2.91 -21.19
CA GLY A 34 -12.17 1.85 -22.16
C GLY A 34 -13.10 2.13 -23.37
N ASN A 35 -13.42 1.09 -24.11
CA ASN A 35 -14.46 1.13 -25.13
C ASN A 35 -15.74 0.48 -24.58
N LEU A 36 -16.69 1.29 -24.15
CA LEU A 36 -17.93 0.84 -23.53
C LEU A 36 -18.83 -0.01 -24.47
N LEU A 37 -18.59 0.00 -25.78
CA LEU A 37 -19.29 -0.90 -26.73
C LEU A 37 -18.77 -2.34 -26.66
N ARG A 38 -17.58 -2.56 -26.15
CA ARG A 38 -17.02 -3.90 -25.92
C ARG A 38 -17.71 -4.59 -24.75
N ARG A 39 -17.72 -5.92 -24.77
CA ARG A 39 -18.13 -6.73 -23.62
C ARG A 39 -16.92 -7.00 -22.74
N TYR A 40 -17.02 -6.63 -21.47
CA TYR A 40 -16.06 -6.97 -20.44
C TYR A 40 -16.61 -8.09 -19.55
N HIS A 41 -15.75 -9.01 -19.13
CA HIS A 41 -16.11 -10.05 -18.16
C HIS A 41 -16.00 -9.50 -16.74
N VAL A 42 -14.97 -8.69 -16.51
CA VAL A 42 -14.67 -8.09 -15.21
C VAL A 42 -14.40 -6.59 -15.36
N TRP A 43 -14.92 -5.79 -14.44
CA TRP A 43 -14.42 -4.47 -14.12
C TRP A 43 -13.68 -4.54 -12.80
N HIS A 44 -12.36 -4.38 -12.83
CA HIS A 44 -11.54 -4.41 -11.62
C HIS A 44 -11.22 -3.00 -11.13
N ALA A 45 -11.76 -2.65 -9.96
CA ALA A 45 -11.55 -1.36 -9.30
C ALA A 45 -10.52 -1.48 -8.16
N HIS A 46 -9.51 -0.60 -8.15
CA HIS A 46 -8.47 -0.57 -7.10
C HIS A 46 -8.68 0.54 -6.07
N TRP A 47 -8.86 1.76 -6.50
CA TRP A 47 -9.06 2.94 -5.62
C TRP A 47 -10.33 3.68 -6.04
N PRO A 48 -11.53 3.09 -5.86
CA PRO A 48 -12.78 3.72 -6.29
C PRO A 48 -13.06 5.02 -5.54
N ASP A 49 -12.55 5.16 -4.33
CA ASP A 49 -12.63 6.33 -3.47
C ASP A 49 -11.76 7.52 -3.93
N ALA A 50 -10.84 7.33 -4.88
CA ALA A 50 -9.97 8.41 -5.37
C ALA A 50 -10.76 9.61 -5.94
N LEU A 51 -11.97 9.39 -6.47
CA LEU A 51 -12.85 10.46 -6.94
C LEU A 51 -13.35 11.38 -5.82
N LEU A 52 -13.36 10.92 -4.58
CA LEU A 52 -13.73 11.70 -3.40
C LEU A 52 -12.66 12.74 -3.02
N GLY A 53 -11.45 12.58 -3.53
CA GLY A 53 -10.35 13.54 -3.38
C GLY A 53 -10.48 14.80 -4.27
N ILE A 54 -11.43 14.84 -5.20
CA ILE A 54 -11.67 16.01 -6.06
C ILE A 54 -12.12 17.20 -5.20
N PRO A 55 -11.43 18.37 -5.24
CA PRO A 55 -11.74 19.47 -4.34
C PRO A 55 -13.15 20.07 -4.51
N ASN A 56 -13.61 20.19 -5.74
CA ASN A 56 -14.96 20.73 -6.03
C ASN A 56 -16.02 19.63 -5.84
N THR A 57 -16.92 19.82 -4.89
CA THR A 57 -17.97 18.86 -4.52
C THR A 57 -18.90 18.49 -5.69
N ALA A 58 -19.34 19.50 -6.47
CA ALA A 58 -20.23 19.24 -7.61
C ALA A 58 -19.52 18.41 -8.69
N HIS A 59 -18.24 18.69 -8.93
CA HIS A 59 -17.42 17.90 -9.86
C HIS A 59 -17.18 16.47 -9.32
N ALA A 60 -16.93 16.31 -8.02
CA ALA A 60 -16.82 14.99 -7.40
C ALA A 60 -18.10 14.19 -7.55
N ILE A 61 -19.27 14.79 -7.26
CA ILE A 61 -20.59 14.16 -7.45
C ILE A 61 -20.79 13.74 -8.91
N PHE A 62 -20.51 14.64 -9.86
CA PHE A 62 -20.65 14.35 -11.30
C PHE A 62 -19.78 13.15 -11.71
N LYS A 63 -18.52 13.12 -11.31
CA LYS A 63 -17.61 12.00 -11.63
C LYS A 63 -18.01 10.68 -10.97
N VAL A 64 -18.42 10.73 -9.72
CA VAL A 64 -18.90 9.55 -8.98
C VAL A 64 -20.20 9.01 -9.61
N SER A 65 -21.14 9.88 -9.93
CA SER A 65 -22.40 9.49 -10.59
C SER A 65 -22.16 8.88 -11.98
N GLY A 66 -21.25 9.47 -12.76
CA GLY A 66 -20.83 8.93 -14.06
C GLY A 66 -20.15 7.55 -13.93
N MET A 67 -19.33 7.35 -12.88
CA MET A 67 -18.75 6.04 -12.58
C MET A 67 -19.86 5.01 -12.28
N PHE A 68 -20.83 5.34 -11.41
CA PHE A 68 -21.93 4.40 -11.10
C PHE A 68 -22.80 4.10 -12.31
N ALA A 69 -23.14 5.11 -13.12
CA ALA A 69 -23.89 4.89 -14.36
C ALA A 69 -23.16 3.94 -15.32
N THR A 70 -21.84 4.13 -15.48
CA THR A 70 -21.01 3.23 -16.29
C THR A 70 -20.97 1.82 -15.70
N MET A 71 -20.84 1.71 -14.38
CA MET A 71 -20.83 0.44 -13.66
C MET A 71 -22.16 -0.31 -13.86
N ASP A 72 -23.29 0.36 -13.70
CA ASP A 72 -24.62 -0.22 -13.86
C ASP A 72 -24.87 -0.63 -15.32
N PHE A 73 -24.45 0.17 -16.29
CA PHE A 73 -24.51 -0.16 -17.71
C PHE A 73 -23.72 -1.42 -18.05
N LEU A 74 -22.49 -1.53 -17.56
CA LEU A 74 -21.65 -2.71 -17.81
C LEU A 74 -22.19 -3.95 -17.09
N ARG A 75 -22.68 -3.81 -15.86
CA ARG A 75 -23.31 -4.91 -15.10
C ARG A 75 -24.57 -5.44 -15.78
N ALA A 76 -25.40 -4.56 -16.35
CA ALA A 76 -26.56 -4.97 -17.15
C ALA A 76 -26.18 -5.81 -18.37
N ARG A 77 -24.93 -5.71 -18.84
CA ARG A 77 -24.35 -6.50 -19.95
C ARG A 77 -23.57 -7.74 -19.47
N GLY A 78 -23.65 -8.07 -18.17
CA GLY A 78 -23.05 -9.26 -17.57
C GLY A 78 -21.63 -9.07 -17.01
N THR A 79 -21.09 -7.84 -17.04
CA THR A 79 -19.77 -7.54 -16.43
C THR A 79 -19.85 -7.69 -14.91
N LYS A 80 -18.89 -8.40 -14.31
CA LYS A 80 -18.73 -8.53 -12.87
C LYS A 80 -17.81 -7.45 -12.33
N VAL A 81 -18.17 -6.87 -11.20
CA VAL A 81 -17.37 -5.85 -10.52
C VAL A 81 -16.54 -6.50 -9.42
N ILE A 82 -15.22 -6.41 -9.54
CA ILE A 82 -14.28 -6.87 -8.52
C ILE A 82 -13.55 -5.66 -7.93
N TRP A 83 -13.43 -5.65 -6.60
CA TRP A 83 -12.76 -4.59 -5.86
C TRP A 83 -11.54 -5.13 -5.13
N THR A 84 -10.35 -4.56 -5.40
CA THR A 84 -9.20 -4.76 -4.51
C THR A 84 -9.23 -3.71 -3.41
N ILE A 85 -9.27 -4.17 -2.17
CA ILE A 85 -9.41 -3.36 -0.96
C ILE A 85 -8.04 -2.79 -0.57
N HIS A 86 -7.76 -1.57 -1.04
CA HIS A 86 -6.56 -0.84 -0.63
C HIS A 86 -6.80 -0.01 0.63
N ASN A 87 -7.99 0.58 0.74
CA ASN A 87 -8.43 1.44 1.82
C ASN A 87 -9.88 1.14 2.17
N LEU A 88 -10.26 1.38 3.43
CA LEU A 88 -11.65 1.26 3.88
C LEU A 88 -12.37 2.62 3.92
N ALA A 89 -11.60 3.71 3.89
CA ALA A 89 -12.09 5.08 3.88
C ALA A 89 -11.12 5.96 3.09
N SER A 90 -11.58 7.12 2.63
CA SER A 90 -10.71 8.11 2.01
C SER A 90 -9.80 8.75 3.05
N HIS A 91 -8.50 8.73 2.82
CA HIS A 91 -7.51 9.33 3.73
C HIS A 91 -7.63 10.86 3.88
N GLU A 92 -8.31 11.56 2.97
CA GLU A 92 -8.42 13.02 3.00
C GLU A 92 -9.81 13.51 3.41
N ALA A 93 -10.78 12.64 3.61
CA ALA A 93 -12.17 12.92 4.10
C ALA A 93 -12.76 14.28 3.70
N ARG A 94 -12.50 14.75 2.46
CA ARG A 94 -12.88 16.10 1.99
C ARG A 94 -14.39 16.30 1.94
N HIS A 95 -15.13 15.23 1.70
CA HIS A 95 -16.57 15.24 1.50
C HIS A 95 -17.26 14.12 2.29
N PRO A 96 -17.32 14.18 3.64
CA PRO A 96 -17.78 13.06 4.46
C PRO A 96 -19.19 12.55 4.11
N ARG A 97 -20.12 13.45 3.75
CA ARG A 97 -21.48 13.07 3.33
C ARG A 97 -21.50 12.35 1.98
N LEU A 98 -20.67 12.83 1.02
CA LEU A 98 -20.51 12.19 -0.27
C LEU A 98 -19.83 10.83 -0.12
N GLU A 99 -18.83 10.70 0.74
CA GLU A 99 -18.17 9.43 1.03
C GLU A 99 -19.14 8.41 1.62
N ALA A 100 -19.96 8.79 2.62
CA ALA A 100 -20.97 7.91 3.19
C ALA A 100 -22.00 7.45 2.14
N TRP A 101 -22.42 8.35 1.24
CA TRP A 101 -23.29 8.02 0.13
C TRP A 101 -22.58 7.11 -0.88
N PHE A 102 -21.32 7.40 -1.22
CA PHE A 102 -20.49 6.63 -2.14
C PHE A 102 -20.42 5.16 -1.71
N TRP A 103 -20.02 4.87 -0.48
CA TRP A 103 -19.89 3.49 0.01
C TRP A 103 -21.22 2.76 0.02
N ARG A 104 -22.33 3.44 0.37
CA ARG A 104 -23.68 2.86 0.29
C ARG A 104 -24.07 2.47 -1.13
N GLN A 105 -23.58 3.19 -2.13
CA GLN A 105 -23.84 2.88 -3.55
C GLN A 105 -22.85 1.89 -4.15
N PHE A 106 -21.58 1.96 -3.76
CA PHE A 106 -20.52 1.15 -4.34
C PHE A 106 -20.60 -0.31 -3.88
N ILE A 107 -20.69 -0.55 -2.57
CA ILE A 107 -20.63 -1.91 -1.99
C ILE A 107 -21.72 -2.85 -2.54
N PRO A 108 -22.99 -2.44 -2.75
CA PRO A 108 -23.99 -3.32 -3.38
C PRO A 108 -23.69 -3.72 -4.82
N ARG A 109 -22.81 -3.00 -5.49
CA ARG A 109 -22.41 -3.27 -6.88
C ARG A 109 -21.21 -4.20 -7.01
N VAL A 110 -20.52 -4.49 -5.91
CA VAL A 110 -19.37 -5.39 -5.89
C VAL A 110 -19.84 -6.83 -5.98
N ASP A 111 -19.32 -7.58 -6.94
CA ASP A 111 -19.61 -9.01 -7.18
C ASP A 111 -18.50 -9.92 -6.60
N GLY A 112 -17.33 -9.36 -6.25
CA GLY A 112 -16.22 -10.05 -5.58
C GLY A 112 -15.20 -9.07 -5.03
N ALA A 113 -14.50 -9.44 -3.96
CA ALA A 113 -13.50 -8.57 -3.33
C ALA A 113 -12.18 -9.31 -3.06
N ILE A 114 -11.06 -8.63 -3.37
CA ILE A 114 -9.71 -9.07 -3.06
C ILE A 114 -9.18 -8.19 -1.93
N SER A 115 -8.68 -8.80 -0.86
CA SER A 115 -7.93 -8.10 0.19
C SER A 115 -6.45 -8.41 0.08
N LEU A 116 -5.60 -7.46 0.45
CA LEU A 116 -4.14 -7.63 0.41
C LEU A 116 -3.59 -8.30 1.69
N SER A 117 -4.46 -8.58 2.68
CA SER A 117 -4.11 -9.19 3.96
C SER A 117 -5.34 -9.79 4.63
N SER A 118 -5.16 -10.73 5.55
CA SER A 118 -6.24 -11.35 6.33
C SER A 118 -6.87 -10.33 7.28
N THR A 119 -6.07 -9.55 7.99
CA THR A 119 -6.54 -8.44 8.83
C THR A 119 -7.35 -7.42 8.00
N GLY A 120 -6.87 -7.06 6.81
CA GLY A 120 -7.57 -6.16 5.91
C GLY A 120 -8.92 -6.71 5.45
N LEU A 121 -9.00 -8.02 5.19
CA LEU A 121 -10.27 -8.67 4.87
C LEU A 121 -11.23 -8.61 6.05
N GLN A 122 -10.79 -9.00 7.24
CA GLN A 122 -11.61 -8.95 8.44
C GLN A 122 -12.18 -7.55 8.68
N MET A 123 -11.33 -6.53 8.69
CA MET A 123 -11.76 -5.14 8.87
C MET A 123 -12.76 -4.69 7.79
N ALA A 124 -12.60 -5.17 6.54
CA ALA A 124 -13.52 -4.87 5.45
C ALA A 124 -14.90 -5.54 5.65
N LEU A 125 -14.93 -6.80 6.10
CA LEU A 125 -16.16 -7.53 6.37
C LEU A 125 -16.93 -6.93 7.55
N GLU A 126 -16.23 -6.47 8.60
CA GLU A 126 -16.84 -5.75 9.74
C GLU A 126 -17.44 -4.40 9.29
N ARG A 127 -16.70 -3.62 8.48
CA ARG A 127 -17.15 -2.32 8.00
C ARG A 127 -18.27 -2.41 6.97
N PHE A 128 -18.22 -3.41 6.11
CA PHE A 128 -19.12 -3.63 4.98
C PHE A 128 -19.72 -5.05 5.01
N PRO A 129 -20.68 -5.34 5.91
CA PRO A 129 -21.20 -6.70 6.11
C PRO A 129 -21.76 -7.36 4.85
N ARG A 130 -22.16 -6.59 3.83
CA ARG A 130 -22.60 -7.14 2.54
C ARG A 130 -21.50 -7.93 1.82
N LEU A 131 -20.24 -7.65 2.07
CA LEU A 131 -19.13 -8.41 1.46
C LEU A 131 -19.09 -9.88 1.93
N ASN A 132 -19.75 -10.23 3.05
CA ASN A 132 -19.91 -11.62 3.47
C ASN A 132 -20.77 -12.46 2.49
N HIS A 133 -21.51 -11.81 1.57
CA HIS A 133 -22.39 -12.46 0.63
C HIS A 133 -21.81 -12.57 -0.79
N VAL A 134 -20.58 -12.12 -1.00
CA VAL A 134 -19.87 -12.21 -2.28
C VAL A 134 -18.55 -12.99 -2.10
N PRO A 135 -18.02 -13.62 -3.16
CA PRO A 135 -16.69 -14.22 -3.10
C PRO A 135 -15.65 -13.22 -2.63
N THR A 136 -14.80 -13.65 -1.70
CA THR A 136 -13.64 -12.87 -1.24
C THR A 136 -12.39 -13.74 -1.32
N MET A 137 -11.22 -13.10 -1.46
CA MET A 137 -9.92 -13.78 -1.46
C MET A 137 -8.85 -12.86 -0.90
N VAL A 138 -7.91 -13.42 -0.15
CA VAL A 138 -6.69 -12.72 0.24
C VAL A 138 -5.62 -13.01 -0.80
N ILE A 139 -5.21 -11.98 -1.53
CA ILE A 139 -4.11 -12.01 -2.50
C ILE A 139 -3.16 -10.88 -2.10
N PRO A 140 -1.95 -11.17 -1.59
CA PRO A 140 -1.09 -10.14 -1.04
C PRO A 140 -0.58 -9.17 -2.12
N HIS A 141 -0.08 -8.05 -1.67
CA HIS A 141 0.63 -7.11 -2.53
C HIS A 141 1.98 -7.72 -2.95
N GLY A 142 2.31 -7.74 -4.23
CA GLY A 142 3.57 -8.30 -4.70
C GLY A 142 4.80 -7.50 -4.25
N HIS A 143 5.94 -8.18 -4.15
CA HIS A 143 7.20 -7.54 -3.79
C HIS A 143 7.74 -6.64 -4.92
N TYR A 144 8.67 -5.74 -4.57
CA TYR A 144 9.27 -4.78 -5.51
C TYR A 144 10.71 -5.14 -5.91
N ARG A 145 11.19 -6.35 -5.59
CA ARG A 145 12.51 -6.80 -6.01
C ARG A 145 12.58 -6.76 -7.53
N ASP A 146 13.67 -6.22 -8.08
CA ASP A 146 13.91 -6.06 -9.51
C ASP A 146 12.95 -5.13 -10.26
N GLN A 147 12.02 -4.45 -9.53
CA GLN A 147 11.11 -3.48 -10.14
C GLN A 147 11.73 -2.08 -10.28
N TYR A 148 12.83 -1.84 -9.59
CA TYR A 148 13.56 -0.59 -9.63
C TYR A 148 15.02 -0.86 -10.06
N PRO A 149 15.63 0.00 -10.90
CA PRO A 149 17.01 -0.15 -11.29
C PRO A 149 17.93 -0.26 -10.08
N GLN A 150 18.87 -1.18 -10.13
CA GLN A 150 19.90 -1.31 -9.10
C GLN A 150 20.79 -0.05 -9.11
N THR A 151 21.17 0.41 -7.92
CA THR A 151 22.09 1.53 -7.80
C THR A 151 23.50 1.09 -8.17
N SER A 152 24.12 1.78 -9.12
CA SER A 152 25.55 1.65 -9.41
C SER A 152 26.32 2.71 -8.63
N GLY A 153 27.21 2.28 -7.73
CA GLY A 153 28.07 3.19 -6.97
C GLY A 153 27.59 3.46 -5.54
N ASP A 154 28.20 4.46 -4.91
CA ASP A 154 27.96 4.83 -3.53
C ASP A 154 26.69 5.69 -3.38
N SER A 155 25.65 5.07 -2.86
CA SER A 155 24.35 5.71 -2.61
C SER A 155 24.42 6.86 -1.61
N ARG A 156 25.29 6.76 -0.59
CA ARG A 156 25.43 7.82 0.42
C ARG A 156 26.14 9.03 -0.16
N ALA A 157 27.22 8.80 -0.91
CA ALA A 157 27.91 9.87 -1.62
C ALA A 157 26.98 10.59 -2.61
N ALA A 158 26.15 9.85 -3.37
CA ALA A 158 25.19 10.40 -4.32
C ALA A 158 24.12 11.30 -3.63
N LEU A 159 23.82 11.06 -2.35
CA LEU A 159 22.86 11.84 -1.56
C LEU A 159 23.54 12.86 -0.63
N GLY A 160 24.86 12.98 -0.64
CA GLY A 160 25.61 13.86 0.27
C GLY A 160 25.57 13.41 1.74
N ILE A 161 25.36 12.11 1.99
CA ILE A 161 25.28 11.52 3.32
C ILE A 161 26.68 11.03 3.75
N PRO A 162 27.19 11.41 4.94
CA PRO A 162 28.46 10.88 5.45
C PRO A 162 28.42 9.36 5.62
N GLN A 163 29.53 8.69 5.30
CA GLN A 163 29.60 7.22 5.35
C GLN A 163 29.42 6.66 6.77
N TYR A 164 29.81 7.40 7.79
CA TYR A 164 29.71 7.01 9.19
C TYR A 164 28.30 7.23 9.79
N ALA A 165 27.44 7.98 9.09
CA ALA A 165 26.13 8.33 9.62
C ALA A 165 25.19 7.12 9.68
N LYS A 166 24.40 7.03 10.75
CA LYS A 166 23.25 6.13 10.86
C LYS A 166 22.03 6.81 10.23
N VAL A 167 21.43 6.19 9.26
CA VAL A 167 20.40 6.83 8.41
C VAL A 167 19.02 6.22 8.65
N LEU A 168 18.15 7.00 9.26
CA LEU A 168 16.70 6.74 9.27
C LEU A 168 16.08 7.35 8.02
N MET A 169 15.29 6.56 7.28
CA MET A 169 14.71 6.99 6.02
C MET A 169 13.19 6.90 6.04
N PHE A 170 12.51 7.99 5.69
CA PHE A 170 11.15 7.95 5.18
C PHE A 170 11.18 8.15 3.67
N ILE A 171 10.55 7.25 2.91
CA ILE A 171 10.43 7.39 1.46
C ILE A 171 8.98 7.17 1.00
N GLY A 172 8.49 8.04 0.12
CA GLY A 172 7.19 7.95 -0.51
C GLY A 172 6.40 9.26 -0.47
N ALA A 173 5.23 9.27 -1.09
CA ALA A 173 4.38 10.47 -1.11
C ALA A 173 4.08 10.96 0.32
N VAL A 174 4.33 12.24 0.60
CA VAL A 174 4.12 12.84 1.91
C VAL A 174 2.64 13.25 2.03
N ARG A 175 1.95 12.67 3.02
CA ARG A 175 0.53 12.87 3.32
C ARG A 175 0.35 13.06 4.82
N ALA A 176 -0.70 13.77 5.22
CA ALA A 176 -0.95 14.07 6.65
C ALA A 176 -1.05 12.79 7.51
N TYR A 177 -1.74 11.75 7.03
CA TYR A 177 -1.87 10.48 7.78
C TYR A 177 -0.56 9.72 7.98
N LYS A 178 0.50 10.10 7.24
CA LYS A 178 1.82 9.48 7.38
C LYS A 178 2.66 10.04 8.51
N ASN A 179 2.17 11.05 9.23
CA ASN A 179 2.72 11.54 10.51
C ASN A 179 4.22 11.92 10.47
N ILE A 180 4.68 12.55 9.39
CA ILE A 180 6.09 12.94 9.25
C ILE A 180 6.51 13.97 10.32
N ASP A 181 5.60 14.85 10.72
CA ASP A 181 5.80 15.80 11.81
C ASP A 181 6.03 15.11 13.15
N VAL A 182 5.29 14.04 13.44
CA VAL A 182 5.51 13.20 14.64
C VAL A 182 6.88 12.52 14.58
N LEU A 183 7.27 11.98 13.42
CA LEU A 183 8.59 11.38 13.22
C LEU A 183 9.71 12.38 13.51
N ILE A 184 9.60 13.60 13.00
CA ILE A 184 10.63 14.64 13.23
C ILE A 184 10.70 15.03 14.70
N ARG A 185 9.56 15.19 15.37
CA ARG A 185 9.54 15.48 16.82
C ARG A 185 10.19 14.36 17.64
N ALA A 186 9.83 13.10 17.36
CA ALA A 186 10.46 11.94 17.99
C ALA A 186 11.97 11.87 17.71
N PHE A 187 12.38 12.20 16.48
CA PHE A 187 13.79 12.18 16.09
C PHE A 187 14.62 13.24 16.84
N ARG A 188 14.07 14.40 17.14
CA ARG A 188 14.77 15.45 17.92
C ARG A 188 15.12 15.02 19.34
N GLU A 189 14.41 14.04 19.90
CA GLU A 189 14.70 13.46 21.21
C GLU A 189 15.84 12.43 21.14
N VAL A 190 16.16 11.89 19.96
CA VAL A 190 17.21 10.88 19.73
C VAL A 190 18.59 11.52 19.88
N GLN A 191 19.46 10.88 20.69
CA GLN A 191 20.80 11.38 20.96
C GLN A 191 21.81 10.88 19.92
N GLY A 192 22.83 11.70 19.62
CA GLY A 192 23.94 11.40 18.71
C GLY A 192 23.99 12.32 17.49
N GLU A 193 25.19 12.84 17.19
CA GLU A 193 25.43 13.70 16.03
C GLU A 193 25.66 12.91 14.73
N ASP A 194 25.91 11.61 14.86
CA ASP A 194 26.14 10.67 13.77
C ASP A 194 24.85 10.05 13.19
N ILE A 195 23.68 10.54 13.61
CA ILE A 195 22.38 10.04 13.19
C ILE A 195 21.69 11.07 12.28
N LEU A 196 21.16 10.64 11.14
CA LEU A 196 20.43 11.48 10.20
C LEU A 196 19.02 10.93 9.96
N LEU A 197 18.04 11.83 9.87
CA LEU A 197 16.70 11.54 9.39
C LEU A 197 16.54 12.10 7.97
N CYS A 198 16.38 11.25 6.99
CA CYS A 198 16.10 11.63 5.62
C CYS A 198 14.61 11.44 5.29
N VAL A 199 13.93 12.51 4.89
CA VAL A 199 12.53 12.49 4.44
C VAL A 199 12.50 12.75 2.95
N ALA A 200 12.22 11.72 2.16
CA ALA A 200 12.21 11.78 0.70
C ALA A 200 10.81 11.54 0.12
N GLY A 201 10.25 12.56 -0.54
CA GLY A 201 8.96 12.46 -1.20
C GLY A 201 8.20 13.77 -1.34
N LYS A 202 7.29 13.81 -2.32
CA LYS A 202 6.54 15.03 -2.63
C LYS A 202 5.33 15.19 -1.67
N PRO A 203 5.23 16.32 -0.95
CA PRO A 203 4.03 16.68 -0.20
C PRO A 203 2.82 16.91 -1.12
N ASN A 204 1.62 16.58 -0.63
CA ASN A 204 0.38 16.80 -1.39
C ASN A 204 -0.13 18.25 -1.36
N SER A 205 0.43 19.08 -0.48
CA SER A 205 0.06 20.50 -0.41
C SER A 205 1.22 21.35 0.09
N PRO A 206 1.29 22.64 -0.32
CA PRO A 206 2.27 23.59 0.21
C PRO A 206 2.18 23.75 1.73
N LYS A 207 0.97 23.77 2.29
CA LYS A 207 0.74 23.89 3.74
C LYS A 207 1.39 22.76 4.52
N LEU A 208 1.27 21.53 4.04
CA LEU A 208 1.92 20.37 4.68
C LEU A 208 3.45 20.44 4.55
N ALA A 209 3.95 20.87 3.39
CA ALA A 209 5.38 21.07 3.17
C ALA A 209 5.95 22.11 4.14
N GLU A 210 5.30 23.26 4.31
CA GLU A 210 5.70 24.31 5.23
C GLU A 210 5.65 23.86 6.71
N GLN A 211 4.61 23.10 7.08
CA GLN A 211 4.50 22.53 8.43
C GLN A 211 5.69 21.62 8.74
N ILE A 212 5.98 20.67 7.86
CA ILE A 212 7.08 19.72 8.05
C ILE A 212 8.43 20.43 8.00
N ALA A 213 8.62 21.41 7.11
CA ALA A 213 9.86 22.17 7.04
C ALA A 213 10.13 22.99 8.32
N ARG A 214 9.10 23.55 8.95
CA ARG A 214 9.23 24.24 10.25
C ARG A 214 9.67 23.30 11.37
N GLU A 215 9.12 22.09 11.42
CA GLU A 215 9.57 21.08 12.41
C GLU A 215 11.03 20.67 12.14
N ALA A 216 11.39 20.43 10.88
CA ALA A 216 12.72 20.01 10.49
C ALA A 216 13.79 21.09 10.71
N SER A 217 13.45 22.38 10.59
CA SER A 217 14.41 23.48 10.80
C SER A 217 14.94 23.59 12.23
N GLN A 218 14.36 22.87 13.17
CA GLN A 218 14.78 22.85 14.58
C GLN A 218 15.89 21.81 14.87
N ASP A 219 16.25 21.00 13.86
CA ASP A 219 17.30 19.98 13.98
C ASP A 219 18.04 19.82 12.65
N ASN A 220 19.32 20.16 12.62
CA ASN A 220 20.17 20.11 11.42
C ASN A 220 20.45 18.68 10.92
N ARG A 221 20.13 17.66 11.71
CA ARG A 221 20.23 16.24 11.35
C ARG A 221 19.04 15.77 10.49
N VAL A 222 18.01 16.62 10.27
CA VAL A 222 16.85 16.31 9.44
C VAL A 222 17.05 16.83 8.03
N VAL A 223 17.11 15.93 7.06
CA VAL A 223 17.28 16.24 5.64
C VAL A 223 15.97 16.05 4.90
N LEU A 224 15.43 17.11 4.30
CA LEU A 224 14.20 17.08 3.53
C LEU A 224 14.46 17.08 2.02
N ASN A 225 13.92 16.11 1.32
CA ASN A 225 13.89 16.08 -0.14
C ASN A 225 12.42 16.02 -0.64
N PHE A 226 11.78 17.19 -0.75
CA PHE A 226 10.38 17.34 -1.14
C PHE A 226 10.17 17.27 -2.66
N LYS A 227 10.78 16.28 -3.30
CA LYS A 227 10.63 16.02 -4.73
C LYS A 227 9.91 14.69 -4.95
N PHE A 228 9.33 14.53 -6.12
CA PHE A 228 8.93 13.21 -6.58
C PHE A 228 10.19 12.36 -6.79
N ILE A 229 10.28 11.25 -6.09
CA ILE A 229 11.40 10.32 -6.26
C ILE A 229 11.11 9.46 -7.48
N ALA A 230 11.88 9.65 -8.53
CA ALA A 230 11.71 8.88 -9.75
C ALA A 230 12.09 7.40 -9.51
N ALA A 231 11.50 6.49 -10.28
CA ALA A 231 11.76 5.05 -10.15
C ALA A 231 13.25 4.70 -10.17
N LYS A 232 14.04 5.37 -11.01
CA LYS A 232 15.49 5.18 -11.11
C LYS A 232 16.26 5.54 -9.84
N ASP A 233 15.70 6.41 -8.98
CA ASP A 233 16.38 6.94 -7.79
C ASP A 233 15.95 6.22 -6.50
N VAL A 234 14.86 5.43 -6.54
CA VAL A 234 14.28 4.75 -5.36
C VAL A 234 15.31 3.85 -4.69
N SER A 235 16.03 3.05 -5.46
CA SER A 235 17.07 2.15 -4.94
C SER A 235 18.21 2.91 -4.27
N THR A 236 18.59 4.09 -4.77
CA THR A 236 19.63 4.95 -4.17
C THR A 236 19.25 5.38 -2.76
N TYR A 237 18.01 5.88 -2.58
CA TYR A 237 17.53 6.27 -1.24
C TYR A 237 17.50 5.08 -0.28
N LEU A 238 16.95 3.95 -0.73
CA LEU A 238 16.84 2.77 0.13
C LEU A 238 18.20 2.14 0.44
N SER A 239 19.13 2.13 -0.51
CA SER A 239 20.50 1.64 -0.28
C SER A 239 21.29 2.50 0.70
N ALA A 240 21.03 3.81 0.76
CA ALA A 240 21.66 4.71 1.71
C ALA A 240 21.14 4.54 3.16
N ALA A 241 19.94 3.97 3.35
CA ALA A 241 19.28 3.84 4.63
C ALA A 241 19.78 2.64 5.45
N ASP A 242 19.85 2.79 6.78
CA ASP A 242 20.03 1.68 7.72
C ASP A 242 18.66 1.13 8.19
N MET A 243 17.66 2.00 8.30
CA MET A 243 16.28 1.63 8.63
C MET A 243 15.27 2.55 7.93
N VAL A 244 14.16 1.98 7.47
CA VAL A 244 13.01 2.76 7.00
C VAL A 244 12.01 2.93 8.15
N VAL A 245 11.52 4.16 8.33
CA VAL A 245 10.53 4.50 9.37
C VAL A 245 9.24 4.97 8.72
N LEU A 246 8.13 4.32 9.03
CA LEU A 246 6.81 4.62 8.50
C LEU A 246 5.82 4.89 9.64
N PRO A 247 5.73 6.13 10.16
CA PRO A 247 5.03 6.46 11.40
C PRO A 247 3.53 6.68 11.22
N TYR A 248 2.89 5.90 10.36
CA TYR A 248 1.52 6.09 9.93
C TYR A 248 0.52 6.14 11.08
N ARG A 249 -0.41 7.11 11.04
CA ARG A 249 -1.56 7.19 11.94
C ARG A 249 -2.64 6.18 11.56
N GLU A 250 -2.78 5.93 10.26
CA GLU A 250 -3.75 5.02 9.69
C GLU A 250 -3.09 4.24 8.57
N VAL A 251 -3.21 2.93 8.60
CA VAL A 251 -2.71 2.04 7.56
C VAL A 251 -3.51 0.75 7.55
N LEU A 252 -4.00 0.36 6.38
CA LEU A 252 -4.57 -0.97 6.17
C LEU A 252 -3.47 -1.91 5.68
N ASN A 253 -2.77 -1.51 4.61
CA ASN A 253 -1.63 -2.22 4.02
C ASN A 253 -0.56 -1.20 3.64
N SER A 254 0.72 -1.60 3.57
CA SER A 254 1.80 -0.68 3.23
C SER A 254 2.72 -1.20 2.13
N GLY A 255 2.50 -0.69 0.91
CA GLY A 255 3.44 -0.90 -0.19
C GLY A 255 4.84 -0.34 0.09
N SER A 256 4.95 0.75 0.89
CA SER A 256 6.27 1.30 1.27
C SER A 256 7.03 0.38 2.23
N ALA A 257 6.35 -0.33 3.14
CA ALA A 257 6.99 -1.31 4.01
C ALA A 257 7.52 -2.49 3.18
N LEU A 258 6.69 -3.01 2.28
CA LEU A 258 7.10 -4.09 1.39
C LEU A 258 8.22 -3.65 0.42
N LEU A 259 8.21 -2.40 -0.03
CA LEU A 259 9.30 -1.83 -0.83
C LEU A 259 10.62 -1.79 -0.06
N ALA A 260 10.60 -1.34 1.20
CA ALA A 260 11.79 -1.35 2.06
C ALA A 260 12.35 -2.78 2.23
N LEU A 261 11.49 -3.74 2.53
CA LEU A 261 11.85 -5.16 2.66
C LEU A 261 12.36 -5.73 1.33
N SER A 262 11.80 -5.34 0.19
CA SER A 262 12.28 -5.75 -1.14
C SER A 262 13.70 -5.28 -1.43
N CYS A 263 14.07 -4.13 -0.86
CA CYS A 263 15.43 -3.57 -0.92
C CYS A 263 16.30 -3.98 0.28
N SER A 264 15.91 -5.00 1.03
CA SER A 264 16.64 -5.52 2.20
C SER A 264 16.92 -4.45 3.27
N ARG A 265 15.92 -3.59 3.53
CA ARG A 265 15.98 -2.60 4.62
C ARG A 265 15.00 -2.97 5.73
N PRO A 266 15.46 -3.05 6.99
CA PRO A 266 14.57 -3.24 8.12
C PRO A 266 13.61 -2.06 8.24
N VAL A 267 12.41 -2.31 8.74
CA VAL A 267 11.37 -1.29 8.79
C VAL A 267 10.73 -1.18 10.16
N LEU A 268 10.56 0.06 10.63
CA LEU A 268 9.77 0.41 11.80
C LEU A 268 8.38 0.88 11.37
N VAL A 269 7.33 0.22 11.86
CA VAL A 269 5.93 0.49 11.49
C VAL A 269 5.03 0.51 12.74
N PRO A 270 3.87 1.21 12.72
CA PRO A 270 2.90 1.11 13.82
C PRO A 270 2.26 -0.28 13.84
N GLN A 271 1.83 -0.72 15.01
CA GLN A 271 1.06 -1.97 15.16
C GLN A 271 -0.41 -1.74 14.77
N LEU A 272 -0.64 -1.44 13.49
CA LEU A 272 -1.95 -1.13 12.92
C LEU A 272 -2.18 -1.93 11.63
N GLY A 273 -3.44 -2.24 11.32
CA GLY A 273 -3.82 -2.95 10.10
C GLY A 273 -3.01 -4.23 9.90
N ALA A 274 -2.53 -4.46 8.71
CA ALA A 274 -1.76 -5.65 8.34
C ALA A 274 -0.28 -5.64 8.79
N MET A 275 0.17 -4.63 9.57
CA MET A 275 1.59 -4.55 9.96
C MET A 275 1.99 -5.67 10.92
N GLY A 276 1.05 -6.20 11.72
CA GLY A 276 1.25 -7.38 12.54
C GLY A 276 1.48 -8.65 11.71
N GLU A 277 0.71 -8.86 10.65
CA GLU A 277 0.91 -9.96 9.70
C GLU A 277 2.27 -9.83 9.01
N LEU A 278 2.62 -8.62 8.54
CA LEU A 278 3.91 -8.37 7.92
C LEU A 278 5.08 -8.72 8.84
N LYS A 279 4.97 -8.37 10.13
CA LYS A 279 5.95 -8.75 11.15
C LYS A 279 6.05 -10.26 11.32
N ALA A 280 4.93 -10.96 11.41
CA ALA A 280 4.91 -12.42 11.54
C ALA A 280 5.58 -13.11 10.34
N GLU A 281 5.39 -12.59 9.14
CA GLU A 281 5.94 -13.17 7.90
C GLU A 281 7.43 -12.90 7.69
N PHE A 282 7.88 -11.68 8.00
CA PHE A 282 9.28 -11.28 7.79
C PHE A 282 10.13 -11.38 9.06
N SER A 283 9.53 -11.79 10.16
CA SER A 283 10.14 -11.93 11.50
C SER A 283 10.60 -10.61 12.14
N ASP A 284 10.91 -10.69 13.43
CA ASP A 284 11.47 -9.58 14.23
C ASP A 284 12.85 -9.10 13.75
N ARG A 285 13.46 -9.79 12.80
CA ARG A 285 14.73 -9.33 12.20
C ARG A 285 14.53 -8.20 11.21
N TRP A 286 13.38 -8.16 10.53
CA TRP A 286 13.14 -7.25 9.42
C TRP A 286 12.04 -6.24 9.70
N VAL A 287 11.08 -6.57 10.56
CA VAL A 287 9.95 -5.70 10.88
C VAL A 287 9.85 -5.51 12.38
N ARG A 288 9.99 -4.27 12.82
CA ARG A 288 9.74 -3.85 14.19
C ARG A 288 8.46 -3.02 14.24
N THR A 289 7.61 -3.30 15.23
CA THR A 289 6.37 -2.56 15.42
C THR A 289 6.43 -1.71 16.68
N PHE A 290 5.73 -0.57 16.68
CA PHE A 290 5.51 0.24 17.87
C PHE A 290 4.00 0.44 18.11
N SER A 291 3.60 0.60 19.37
CA SER A 291 2.23 0.88 19.78
C SER A 291 2.10 2.32 20.27
N GLY A 292 0.92 2.93 20.04
CA GLY A 292 0.67 4.32 20.39
C GLY A 292 1.40 5.31 19.46
N GLU A 293 1.65 6.51 19.95
CA GLU A 293 2.41 7.52 19.21
C GLU A 293 3.91 7.18 19.21
N LEU A 294 4.60 7.49 18.11
CA LEU A 294 6.05 7.36 18.02
C LEU A 294 6.72 8.48 18.83
N ASP A 295 7.68 8.12 19.68
CA ASP A 295 8.48 9.00 20.53
C ASP A 295 9.97 8.70 20.39
N GLY A 296 10.83 9.52 21.01
CA GLY A 296 12.28 9.37 20.98
C GLY A 296 12.75 8.00 21.48
N PRO A 297 12.35 7.55 22.71
CA PRO A 297 12.75 6.25 23.23
C PRO A 297 12.41 5.06 22.32
N LYS A 298 11.21 5.07 21.68
CA LYS A 298 10.84 4.04 20.72
C LYS A 298 11.73 4.07 19.48
N LEU A 299 12.05 5.28 19.01
CA LEU A 299 12.88 5.45 17.82
C LEU A 299 14.35 5.06 18.09
N GLU A 300 14.92 5.43 19.24
CA GLU A 300 16.26 5.00 19.70
C GLU A 300 16.34 3.47 19.81
N SER A 301 15.37 2.86 20.51
CA SER A 301 15.29 1.40 20.63
C SER A 301 15.17 0.70 19.28
N ALA A 302 14.47 1.30 18.31
CA ALA A 302 14.37 0.76 16.97
C ALA A 302 15.66 0.92 16.16
N LEU A 303 16.37 2.02 16.35
CA LEU A 303 17.68 2.24 15.72
C LEU A 303 18.71 1.25 16.25
N ASP A 304 18.78 1.06 17.56
CA ASP A 304 19.67 0.05 18.18
C ASP A 304 19.37 -1.36 17.66
N TRP A 305 18.09 -1.70 17.56
CA TRP A 305 17.67 -2.95 16.94
C TRP A 305 18.11 -3.03 15.47
N ALA A 306 17.95 -1.97 14.71
CA ALA A 306 18.34 -1.96 13.30
C ALA A 306 19.85 -2.18 13.12
N MET A 307 20.66 -1.58 13.97
CA MET A 307 22.12 -1.66 13.90
C MET A 307 22.68 -2.98 14.45
N ASN A 308 22.08 -3.55 15.51
CA ASN A 308 22.66 -4.68 16.25
C ASN A 308 22.03 -6.04 15.88
N THR A 309 20.93 -6.07 15.10
CA THR A 309 20.33 -7.35 14.69
C THR A 309 21.07 -7.95 13.48
N ALA A 310 21.61 -9.15 13.65
CA ALA A 310 22.19 -9.90 12.52
C ALA A 310 21.13 -10.26 11.48
N ARG A 311 21.37 -9.89 10.23
CA ARG A 311 20.46 -10.13 9.09
C ARG A 311 21.20 -10.79 7.93
N PRO A 312 20.53 -11.66 7.16
CA PRO A 312 21.01 -12.02 5.83
C PRO A 312 21.20 -10.79 4.96
N ALA A 313 22.13 -10.83 4.00
CA ALA A 313 22.34 -9.72 3.07
C ALA A 313 21.08 -9.37 2.25
N VAL A 314 20.23 -10.36 2.04
CA VAL A 314 18.98 -10.21 1.28
C VAL A 314 17.80 -10.70 2.14
N THR A 315 16.75 -9.88 2.24
CA THR A 315 15.50 -10.26 2.93
C THR A 315 14.89 -11.50 2.27
N PRO A 316 14.58 -12.58 2.98
CA PRO A 316 13.79 -13.67 2.41
C PRO A 316 12.42 -13.17 1.97
N MET A 317 12.05 -13.47 0.70
CA MET A 317 10.72 -13.12 0.18
C MET A 317 9.88 -14.39 0.07
N PRO A 318 8.78 -14.52 0.85
CA PRO A 318 7.85 -15.62 0.68
C PRO A 318 7.26 -15.66 -0.73
N GLU A 319 7.07 -16.86 -1.28
CA GLU A 319 6.62 -17.08 -2.66
C GLU A 319 5.26 -16.40 -2.97
N LYS A 320 4.40 -16.28 -1.98
CA LYS A 320 3.10 -15.61 -2.13
C LYS A 320 3.19 -14.15 -2.58
N TYR A 321 4.36 -13.51 -2.43
CA TYR A 321 4.61 -12.14 -2.91
C TYR A 321 5.12 -12.07 -4.35
N ASN A 322 5.32 -13.22 -5.02
CA ASN A 322 5.74 -13.26 -6.43
C ASN A 322 4.58 -12.85 -7.33
N TRP A 323 4.87 -12.02 -8.32
CA TRP A 323 3.85 -11.47 -9.22
C TRP A 323 3.19 -12.52 -10.09
N ASP A 324 3.92 -13.55 -10.54
CA ASP A 324 3.36 -14.67 -11.31
C ASP A 324 2.26 -15.38 -10.51
N ARG A 325 2.52 -15.67 -9.24
CA ARG A 325 1.55 -16.28 -8.34
C ARG A 325 0.35 -15.36 -8.10
N ILE A 326 0.59 -14.09 -7.85
CA ILE A 326 -0.46 -13.08 -7.65
C ILE A 326 -1.33 -12.97 -8.90
N GLY A 327 -0.73 -12.92 -10.09
CA GLY A 327 -1.44 -12.90 -11.36
C GLY A 327 -2.29 -14.15 -11.56
N PHE A 328 -1.74 -15.32 -11.30
CA PHE A 328 -2.44 -16.60 -11.38
C PHE A 328 -3.64 -16.66 -10.42
N GLU A 329 -3.44 -16.34 -9.14
CA GLU A 329 -4.51 -16.33 -8.12
C GLU A 329 -5.59 -15.29 -8.45
N THR A 330 -5.20 -14.13 -8.97
CA THR A 330 -6.12 -13.07 -9.42
C THR A 330 -6.97 -13.56 -10.58
N LEU A 331 -6.38 -14.23 -11.58
CA LEU A 331 -7.11 -14.80 -12.71
C LEU A 331 -8.07 -15.93 -12.27
N GLN A 332 -7.63 -16.80 -11.37
CA GLN A 332 -8.52 -17.82 -10.79
C GLN A 332 -9.71 -17.19 -10.06
N PHE A 333 -9.46 -16.11 -9.29
CA PHE A 333 -10.53 -15.40 -8.61
C PHE A 333 -11.52 -14.77 -9.60
N TYR A 334 -11.05 -14.17 -10.69
CA TYR A 334 -11.93 -13.66 -11.75
C TYR A 334 -12.80 -14.75 -12.35
N ASN A 335 -12.23 -15.90 -12.71
CA ASN A 335 -12.96 -17.02 -13.25
C ASN A 335 -14.06 -17.48 -12.29
N ARG A 336 -13.75 -17.58 -10.98
CA ARG A 336 -14.73 -17.95 -9.94
C ARG A 336 -15.90 -16.97 -9.89
N VAL A 337 -15.62 -15.65 -9.87
CA VAL A 337 -16.67 -14.63 -9.79
C VAL A 337 -17.53 -14.59 -11.07
N VAL A 338 -16.91 -14.79 -12.24
CA VAL A 338 -17.62 -14.80 -13.54
C VAL A 338 -18.49 -16.04 -13.68
N THR A 339 -18.02 -17.22 -13.29
CA THR A 339 -18.76 -18.48 -13.42
C THR A 339 -19.78 -18.73 -12.32
N GLY A 340 -19.70 -17.97 -11.20
CA GLY A 340 -20.63 -18.11 -10.07
C GLY A 340 -20.40 -19.35 -9.21
N VAL A 341 -19.27 -20.04 -9.35
CA VAL A 341 -18.93 -21.21 -8.51
C VAL A 341 -18.76 -20.77 -7.06
N ARG A 342 -19.65 -21.26 -6.18
CA ARG A 342 -19.62 -20.94 -4.73
C ARG A 342 -18.50 -21.74 -4.04
N GLN A 343 -17.73 -21.08 -3.19
CA GLN A 343 -16.88 -21.70 -2.16
C GLN A 343 -17.47 -21.43 -0.75
N PRO A 344 -16.96 -22.16 0.28
CA PRO A 344 -17.30 -21.89 1.69
C PRO A 344 -17.16 -20.40 2.03
N SER A 345 -17.98 -19.92 2.96
CA SER A 345 -18.01 -18.51 3.38
C SER A 345 -16.63 -17.99 3.81
N ALA A 346 -16.40 -16.68 3.72
CA ALA A 346 -15.17 -16.02 4.16
C ALA A 346 -14.78 -16.39 5.62
N GLN A 347 -15.77 -16.59 6.50
CA GLN A 347 -15.57 -17.06 7.87
C GLN A 347 -14.95 -18.48 7.92
N ALA A 348 -15.35 -19.38 7.02
CA ALA A 348 -14.74 -20.73 6.96
C ALA A 348 -13.29 -20.69 6.44
N GLN A 349 -12.94 -19.74 5.58
CA GLN A 349 -11.56 -19.55 5.10
C GLN A 349 -10.64 -18.96 6.18
N LEU A 350 -11.13 -18.06 7.04
CA LEU A 350 -10.37 -17.53 8.17
C LEU A 350 -10.13 -18.59 9.23
N MET A 351 -11.09 -19.49 9.50
CA MET A 351 -10.93 -20.60 10.45
C MET A 351 -9.89 -21.63 9.98
N THR A 352 -9.76 -21.88 8.68
CA THR A 352 -8.74 -22.84 8.16
C THR A 352 -7.31 -22.28 8.15
N LEU A 353 -7.14 -20.97 8.31
CA LEU A 353 -5.82 -20.33 8.40
C LEU A 353 -5.30 -20.29 9.85
N ASP A 354 -6.19 -20.32 10.86
CA ASP A 354 -5.82 -20.39 12.28
C ASP A 354 -5.50 -21.82 12.75
N ASP A 355 -6.05 -22.85 12.09
CA ASP A 355 -5.75 -24.25 12.36
C ASP A 355 -4.47 -24.70 11.62
N GLY A 356 -3.33 -24.07 11.92
CA GLY A 356 -1.99 -24.52 11.54
C GLY A 356 -1.65 -25.90 12.12
N GLY A 357 -2.41 -26.92 11.71
CA GLY A 357 -2.17 -28.31 12.03
C GLY A 357 -0.85 -28.77 11.42
N THR A 358 0.11 -29.09 12.26
CA THR A 358 1.32 -29.84 11.96
C THR A 358 0.96 -31.09 11.17
N PRO A 359 1.53 -31.37 9.99
CA PRO A 359 1.37 -32.66 9.36
C PRO A 359 2.16 -33.68 10.15
N LEU A 360 1.51 -34.79 10.52
CA LEU A 360 2.13 -36.04 10.99
C LEU A 360 3.02 -36.64 9.91
#